data_a9aa0a40c630de09dd323d58928da7b1
#
_entry.id   a9aa0a40c630de09dd323d58928da7b1
#
_cell.length_a   1.000
_cell.length_b   1.000
_cell.length_c   1.000
_cell.angle_alpha   90.00
_cell.angle_beta   90.00
_cell.angle_gamma   90.00
#
_symmetry.space_group_name_H-M   'P 1'
#
loop_
_entity.id
_entity.type
_entity.pdbx_description
1 polymer ?
#
loop_
_entity_poly.entity_id
_entity_poly.type
_entity_poly.pdbx_seq_one_letter_code
_entity_poly.pdbx_strand_id
1 'polypeptide(L)'
;MLFDKYGEYHKEQKKEWQKDKGIKRGCSIIRIYCIVFSLAVAAFIIRTAISVKQEYLRQFTTLRFETIEGKQGDGTATGGFFVLLKGAEDLGASNRGLNSPVAEHLLMLDFSAEKIKQTPEYISKVYLKYNFQGNLVYKEISEPYFRDKMMNKLNIDSTNILTDDGLRGIGGRQASEEGRLFFFVEEGAQNILCCVEISAEEEGADRLKYRCIIPVVLGDGQEGGMADDES
;
A
#
# COMPACT_ATOMS: atom_id res chain seq x y z
N MET A 1 -85.39 -5.87 -36.60
CA MET A 1 -84.67 -5.06 -35.61
C MET A 1 -84.07 -5.87 -34.45
N LEU A 2 -84.21 -7.18 -34.31
CA LEU A 2 -83.60 -7.98 -33.24
C LEU A 2 -82.33 -8.72 -33.66
N PHE A 3 -82.11 -8.91 -34.95
CA PHE A 3 -80.89 -9.61 -35.48
C PHE A 3 -79.63 -8.78 -35.51
N ASP A 4 -79.70 -7.47 -35.56
CA ASP A 4 -78.53 -6.58 -35.58
C ASP A 4 -77.79 -6.47 -34.23
N LYS A 5 -78.55 -6.53 -33.13
CA LYS A 5 -78.01 -6.47 -31.81
C LYS A 5 -77.14 -7.69 -31.46
N TYR A 6 -77.47 -8.88 -31.94
CA TYR A 6 -76.73 -10.10 -31.74
C TYR A 6 -75.37 -10.09 -32.43
N GLY A 7 -75.31 -9.50 -33.64
CA GLY A 7 -74.06 -9.36 -34.37
C GLY A 7 -73.08 -8.40 -33.78
N GLU A 8 -73.54 -7.31 -33.19
CA GLU A 8 -72.65 -6.35 -32.44
C GLU A 8 -72.10 -6.92 -31.14
N TYR A 9 -72.96 -7.63 -30.38
CA TYR A 9 -72.55 -8.25 -29.15
C TYR A 9 -71.43 -9.30 -29.34
N HIS A 10 -71.49 -10.09 -30.35
CA HIS A 10 -70.43 -11.03 -30.74
C HIS A 10 -69.17 -10.36 -31.24
N LYS A 11 -69.25 -9.21 -31.87
CA LYS A 11 -68.08 -8.43 -32.30
C LYS A 11 -67.35 -7.78 -31.10
N GLU A 12 -68.10 -7.29 -30.12
CA GLU A 12 -67.52 -6.70 -28.93
C GLU A 12 -66.85 -7.77 -28.02
N GLN A 13 -67.52 -8.90 -27.78
CA GLN A 13 -66.88 -10.01 -27.06
C GLN A 13 -65.63 -10.52 -27.71
N LYS A 14 -65.58 -10.57 -29.04
CA LYS A 14 -64.40 -11.00 -29.77
C LYS A 14 -63.26 -9.99 -29.68
N LYS A 15 -63.57 -8.69 -29.60
CA LYS A 15 -62.59 -7.62 -29.37
C LYS A 15 -62.03 -7.64 -27.95
N GLU A 16 -62.86 -7.85 -26.95
CA GLU A 16 -62.43 -8.00 -25.57
C GLU A 16 -61.55 -9.23 -25.34
N TRP A 17 -61.91 -10.35 -25.95
CA TRP A 17 -61.11 -11.58 -25.88
C TRP A 17 -59.75 -11.46 -26.58
N GLN A 18 -59.67 -10.70 -27.70
CA GLN A 18 -58.40 -10.40 -28.36
C GLN A 18 -57.55 -9.44 -27.55
N LYS A 19 -58.15 -8.48 -26.83
CA LYS A 19 -57.48 -7.53 -25.98
C LYS A 19 -56.90 -8.26 -24.75
N ASP A 20 -57.63 -9.16 -24.15
CA ASP A 20 -57.21 -9.99 -22.99
C ASP A 20 -56.05 -10.95 -23.36
N LYS A 21 -56.09 -11.54 -24.56
CA LYS A 21 -54.98 -12.33 -25.10
C LYS A 21 -53.72 -11.50 -25.36
N GLY A 22 -53.86 -10.26 -25.81
CA GLY A 22 -52.74 -9.32 -26.02
C GLY A 22 -52.09 -8.94 -24.72
N ILE A 23 -52.91 -8.64 -23.68
CA ILE A 23 -52.42 -8.29 -22.35
C ILE A 23 -51.68 -9.48 -21.70
N LYS A 24 -52.23 -10.70 -21.80
CA LYS A 24 -51.58 -11.91 -21.24
C LYS A 24 -50.26 -12.23 -21.95
N ARG A 25 -50.18 -12.02 -23.28
CA ARG A 25 -48.93 -12.19 -24.03
C ARG A 25 -47.89 -11.13 -23.65
N GLY A 26 -48.30 -9.85 -23.51
CA GLY A 26 -47.41 -8.77 -23.06
C GLY A 26 -46.82 -9.04 -21.66
N CYS A 27 -47.66 -9.46 -20.71
CA CYS A 27 -47.21 -9.84 -19.38
C CYS A 27 -46.22 -11.03 -19.39
N SER A 28 -46.43 -12.02 -20.25
CA SER A 28 -45.46 -13.14 -20.40
C SER A 28 -44.12 -12.68 -20.96
N ILE A 29 -44.10 -11.82 -21.93
CA ILE A 29 -42.86 -11.27 -22.53
C ILE A 29 -42.10 -10.46 -21.48
N ILE A 30 -42.76 -9.59 -20.74
CA ILE A 30 -42.12 -8.78 -19.68
C ILE A 30 -41.53 -9.71 -18.61
N ARG A 31 -42.25 -10.76 -18.20
CA ARG A 31 -41.70 -11.75 -17.24
C ARG A 31 -40.44 -12.42 -17.76
N ILE A 32 -40.40 -12.82 -19.02
CA ILE A 32 -39.20 -13.43 -19.64
C ILE A 32 -38.04 -12.44 -19.64
N TYR A 33 -38.28 -11.17 -20.02
CA TYR A 33 -37.25 -10.13 -19.95
C TYR A 33 -36.72 -9.91 -18.52
N CYS A 34 -37.59 -9.86 -17.50
CA CYS A 34 -37.20 -9.72 -16.13
C CYS A 34 -36.34 -10.91 -15.65
N ILE A 35 -36.71 -12.14 -16.05
CA ILE A 35 -35.92 -13.34 -15.68
C ILE A 35 -34.55 -13.29 -16.37
N VAL A 36 -34.48 -13.02 -17.67
CA VAL A 36 -33.20 -12.94 -18.40
C VAL A 36 -32.32 -11.82 -17.86
N PHE A 37 -32.88 -10.66 -17.54
CA PHE A 37 -32.15 -9.55 -16.96
C PHE A 37 -31.62 -9.91 -15.56
N SER A 38 -32.45 -10.54 -14.71
CA SER A 38 -32.01 -10.99 -13.39
C SER A 38 -30.90 -12.02 -13.44
N LEU A 39 -30.96 -12.94 -14.40
CA LEU A 39 -29.90 -13.92 -14.63
C LEU A 39 -28.61 -13.27 -15.13
N ALA A 40 -28.71 -12.29 -16.02
CA ALA A 40 -27.54 -11.53 -16.50
C ALA A 40 -26.86 -10.73 -15.38
N VAL A 41 -27.67 -10.06 -14.53
CA VAL A 41 -27.15 -9.34 -13.35
C VAL A 41 -26.50 -10.30 -12.35
N ALA A 42 -27.15 -11.44 -12.07
CA ALA A 42 -26.57 -12.46 -11.19
C ALA A 42 -25.25 -13.02 -11.74
N ALA A 43 -25.19 -13.32 -13.02
CA ALA A 43 -23.95 -13.78 -13.68
C ALA A 43 -22.83 -12.71 -13.62
N PHE A 44 -23.18 -11.44 -13.80
CA PHE A 44 -22.23 -10.34 -13.66
C PHE A 44 -21.69 -10.23 -12.23
N ILE A 45 -22.56 -10.27 -11.22
CA ILE A 45 -22.16 -10.23 -9.80
C ILE A 45 -21.25 -11.41 -9.46
N ILE A 46 -21.63 -12.64 -9.89
CA ILE A 46 -20.81 -13.83 -9.64
C ILE A 46 -19.44 -13.70 -10.31
N ARG A 47 -19.39 -13.26 -11.57
CA ARG A 47 -18.14 -13.05 -12.28
C ARG A 47 -17.25 -12.02 -11.59
N THR A 48 -17.82 -10.90 -11.15
CA THR A 48 -17.10 -9.86 -10.41
C THR A 48 -16.58 -10.38 -9.07
N ALA A 49 -17.40 -11.13 -8.33
CA ALA A 49 -17.02 -11.74 -7.05
C ALA A 49 -15.89 -12.78 -7.22
N ILE A 50 -15.95 -13.59 -8.30
CA ILE A 50 -14.89 -14.54 -8.62
C ILE A 50 -13.60 -13.81 -8.99
N SER A 51 -13.68 -12.76 -9.79
CA SER A 51 -12.52 -11.94 -10.19
C SER A 51 -11.86 -11.29 -8.98
N VAL A 52 -12.66 -10.66 -8.10
CA VAL A 52 -12.16 -10.06 -6.84
C VAL A 52 -11.55 -11.11 -5.91
N LYS A 53 -12.20 -12.28 -5.79
CA LYS A 53 -11.65 -13.39 -5.00
C LYS A 53 -10.36 -13.95 -5.60
N GLN A 54 -10.26 -14.07 -6.91
CA GLN A 54 -9.03 -14.51 -7.59
C GLN A 54 -7.91 -13.50 -7.40
N GLU A 55 -8.19 -12.21 -7.53
CA GLU A 55 -7.22 -11.14 -7.28
C GLU A 55 -6.76 -11.15 -5.82
N TYR A 56 -7.71 -11.27 -4.88
CA TYR A 56 -7.39 -11.42 -3.45
C TYR A 56 -6.54 -12.66 -3.17
N LEU A 57 -6.91 -13.82 -3.70
CA LEU A 57 -6.13 -15.05 -3.56
C LEU A 57 -4.76 -14.93 -4.25
N ARG A 58 -4.69 -14.27 -5.42
CA ARG A 58 -3.44 -14.01 -6.11
C ARG A 58 -2.51 -13.13 -5.26
N GLN A 59 -3.04 -12.10 -4.61
CA GLN A 59 -2.27 -11.27 -3.69
C GLN A 59 -1.80 -12.03 -2.44
N PHE A 60 -2.59 -12.95 -1.91
CA PHE A 60 -2.26 -13.67 -0.67
C PHE A 60 -1.60 -15.04 -0.86
N THR A 61 -1.90 -15.77 -1.92
CA THR A 61 -1.33 -17.14 -2.14
C THR A 61 -0.05 -17.13 -2.97
N THR A 62 0.24 -16.07 -3.71
CA THR A 62 1.48 -15.97 -4.50
C THR A 62 2.59 -15.16 -3.82
N LEU A 63 2.35 -14.62 -2.62
CA LEU A 63 3.35 -13.91 -1.81
C LEU A 63 4.30 -14.90 -1.10
N ARG A 64 4.93 -15.82 -1.84
CA ARG A 64 6.16 -16.41 -1.37
C ARG A 64 7.29 -15.42 -1.65
N PHE A 65 7.52 -14.54 -0.72
CA PHE A 65 8.73 -13.75 -0.68
C PHE A 65 9.67 -14.35 0.36
N GLU A 66 10.95 -14.25 0.09
CA GLU A 66 11.99 -14.65 1.01
C GLU A 66 12.24 -13.51 2.00
N THR A 67 12.23 -13.82 3.30
CA THR A 67 12.60 -12.86 4.34
C THR A 67 14.02 -13.14 4.80
N ILE A 68 14.86 -12.12 4.75
CA ILE A 68 16.27 -12.18 5.16
C ILE A 68 16.45 -11.23 6.33
N GLU A 69 17.05 -11.73 7.41
CA GLU A 69 17.38 -10.92 8.57
C GLU A 69 18.78 -10.34 8.40
N GLY A 70 18.88 -9.03 8.52
CA GLY A 70 20.12 -8.29 8.52
C GLY A 70 20.47 -7.78 9.90
N LYS A 71 21.64 -7.15 10.03
CA LYS A 71 22.09 -6.49 11.24
C LYS A 71 22.58 -5.09 10.90
N GLN A 72 22.28 -4.13 11.77
CA GLN A 72 22.81 -2.78 11.63
C GLN A 72 24.34 -2.78 11.70
N GLY A 73 24.98 -2.04 10.82
CA GLY A 73 26.43 -2.00 10.64
C GLY A 73 26.98 -3.11 9.74
N ASP A 74 26.23 -4.19 9.52
CA ASP A 74 26.63 -5.28 8.66
C ASP A 74 25.81 -5.24 7.34
N GLY A 75 26.47 -5.34 6.20
CA GLY A 75 25.79 -5.39 4.92
C GLY A 75 25.10 -6.73 4.67
N THR A 76 23.91 -6.69 4.10
CA THR A 76 23.09 -7.87 3.82
C THR A 76 22.82 -7.99 2.32
N ALA A 77 23.23 -9.12 1.73
CA ALA A 77 22.93 -9.42 0.34
C ALA A 77 21.54 -10.05 0.22
N THR A 78 20.67 -9.46 -0.58
CA THR A 78 19.29 -9.91 -0.80
C THR A 78 18.79 -9.52 -2.19
N GLY A 79 18.18 -10.44 -2.93
CA GLY A 79 17.51 -10.18 -4.19
C GLY A 79 18.36 -9.44 -5.22
N GLY A 80 19.67 -9.73 -5.32
CA GLY A 80 20.57 -9.03 -6.22
C GLY A 80 21.05 -7.65 -5.75
N PHE A 81 20.69 -7.27 -4.51
CA PHE A 81 21.11 -6.04 -3.84
C PHE A 81 21.98 -6.33 -2.63
N PHE A 82 22.87 -5.39 -2.34
CA PHE A 82 23.56 -5.30 -1.06
C PHE A 82 22.98 -4.12 -0.31
N VAL A 83 22.35 -4.38 0.82
CA VAL A 83 21.66 -3.39 1.66
C VAL A 83 22.43 -3.22 2.95
N LEU A 84 22.68 -1.99 3.35
CA LEU A 84 23.41 -1.65 4.57
C LEU A 84 22.69 -0.51 5.31
N LEU A 85 22.26 -0.79 6.53
CA LEU A 85 21.88 0.21 7.52
C LEU A 85 23.11 0.53 8.39
N LYS A 86 23.75 1.66 8.10
CA LYS A 86 25.02 2.04 8.77
C LYS A 86 24.79 2.47 10.21
N GLY A 87 23.76 3.29 10.43
CA GLY A 87 23.44 3.85 11.72
C GLY A 87 22.04 4.37 11.81
N ALA A 88 21.63 4.70 13.01
CA ALA A 88 20.35 5.33 13.29
C ALA A 88 20.52 6.34 14.43
N GLU A 89 19.88 7.48 14.33
CA GLU A 89 19.94 8.56 15.29
C GLU A 89 18.52 9.09 15.57
N ASP A 90 18.22 9.32 16.85
CA ASP A 90 17.01 10.02 17.26
C ASP A 90 17.33 11.52 17.35
N LEU A 91 16.75 12.29 16.43
CA LEU A 91 16.97 13.73 16.33
C LEU A 91 16.05 14.53 17.29
N GLY A 92 15.29 13.85 18.11
CA GLY A 92 14.46 14.42 19.14
C GLY A 92 12.99 14.66 18.75
N ALA A 93 12.25 15.21 19.70
CA ALA A 93 10.80 15.36 19.63
C ALA A 93 10.37 16.29 18.49
N SER A 94 9.45 15.82 17.70
CA SER A 94 8.77 16.54 16.64
C SER A 94 7.42 17.02 17.14
N ASN A 95 7.26 18.35 17.31
CA ASN A 95 5.93 18.93 17.46
C ASN A 95 5.30 19.08 16.06
N ARG A 96 4.82 17.98 15.49
CA ARG A 96 4.24 17.93 14.13
C ARG A 96 2.96 18.74 13.96
N GLY A 97 2.53 19.42 15.00
CA GLY A 97 1.35 20.29 15.00
C GLY A 97 0.35 19.90 16.08
N LEU A 98 -0.49 20.84 16.40
CA LEU A 98 -1.46 20.86 17.50
C LEU A 98 -2.48 19.69 17.51
N ASN A 99 -2.46 18.77 16.55
CA ASN A 99 -3.48 17.74 16.37
C ASN A 99 -2.98 16.30 16.50
N SER A 100 -1.68 16.06 16.75
CA SER A 100 -1.22 14.70 17.07
C SER A 100 -1.34 14.49 18.57
N PRO A 101 -2.17 13.54 19.05
CA PRO A 101 -2.32 13.26 20.48
C PRO A 101 -1.08 12.57 21.08
N VAL A 102 -0.12 12.19 20.26
CA VAL A 102 1.09 11.48 20.64
C VAL A 102 2.30 12.28 20.19
N ALA A 103 3.29 12.42 21.08
CA ALA A 103 4.59 12.99 20.71
C ALA A 103 5.27 12.05 19.71
N GLU A 104 5.82 12.60 18.63
CA GLU A 104 6.59 11.87 17.64
C GLU A 104 8.05 12.34 17.70
N HIS A 105 8.97 11.44 17.46
CA HIS A 105 10.39 11.71 17.28
C HIS A 105 10.76 11.60 15.81
N LEU A 106 11.69 12.40 15.35
CA LEU A 106 12.28 12.27 14.03
C LEU A 106 13.50 11.35 14.12
N LEU A 107 13.39 10.17 13.53
CA LEU A 107 14.51 9.25 13.38
C LEU A 107 15.20 9.46 12.03
N MET A 108 16.52 9.49 12.05
CA MET A 108 17.38 9.49 10.89
C MET A 108 18.07 8.14 10.77
N LEU A 109 18.02 7.53 9.60
CA LEU A 109 18.73 6.30 9.27
C LEU A 109 19.77 6.57 8.20
N ASP A 110 21.03 6.26 8.44
CA ASP A 110 22.07 6.23 7.42
C ASP A 110 21.99 4.92 6.65
N PHE A 111 21.56 5.01 5.39
CA PHE A 111 21.22 3.88 4.56
C PHE A 111 22.04 3.86 3.28
N SER A 112 22.40 2.66 2.84
CA SER A 112 23.04 2.44 1.56
C SER A 112 22.47 1.20 0.90
N ALA A 113 22.27 1.26 -0.41
CA ALA A 113 21.90 0.12 -1.21
C ALA A 113 22.67 0.11 -2.53
N GLU A 114 23.16 -1.06 -2.92
CA GLU A 114 23.91 -1.28 -4.14
C GLU A 114 23.34 -2.49 -4.89
N LYS A 115 23.15 -2.37 -6.19
CA LYS A 115 22.77 -3.48 -7.05
C LYS A 115 24.00 -4.27 -7.46
N ILE A 116 24.14 -5.48 -6.92
CA ILE A 116 25.31 -6.35 -7.13
C ILE A 116 25.10 -7.39 -8.24
N LYS A 117 23.86 -7.57 -8.71
CA LYS A 117 23.53 -8.46 -9.84
C LYS A 117 22.59 -7.78 -10.81
N GLN A 118 22.76 -8.03 -12.09
CA GLN A 118 21.83 -7.56 -13.12
C GLN A 118 20.58 -8.47 -13.12
N THR A 119 19.58 -8.09 -12.36
CA THR A 119 18.32 -8.78 -12.20
C THR A 119 17.17 -7.79 -12.47
N PRO A 120 15.97 -8.24 -12.80
CA PRO A 120 14.83 -7.33 -13.02
C PRO A 120 14.26 -6.72 -11.74
N GLU A 121 14.78 -7.13 -10.58
CA GLU A 121 14.32 -6.63 -9.29
C GLU A 121 14.78 -5.19 -9.03
N TYR A 122 14.00 -4.50 -8.21
CA TYR A 122 14.26 -3.13 -7.73
C TYR A 122 13.76 -2.97 -6.29
N ILE A 123 14.28 -1.99 -5.57
CA ILE A 123 13.79 -1.66 -4.23
C ILE A 123 12.44 -0.95 -4.40
N SER A 124 11.37 -1.62 -4.00
CA SER A 124 10.01 -1.11 -4.15
C SER A 124 9.57 -0.24 -2.99
N LYS A 125 10.08 -0.52 -1.76
CA LYS A 125 9.69 0.20 -0.57
C LYS A 125 10.72 0.04 0.56
N VAL A 126 10.91 1.13 1.32
CA VAL A 126 11.59 1.10 2.61
C VAL A 126 10.68 1.71 3.65
N TYR A 127 10.51 1.05 4.79
CA TYR A 127 9.63 1.49 5.87
C TYR A 127 10.12 1.00 7.23
N LEU A 128 9.64 1.64 8.29
CA LEU A 128 9.81 1.14 9.65
C LEU A 128 8.62 0.32 10.10
N LYS A 129 8.90 -0.70 10.89
CA LYS A 129 7.94 -1.54 11.58
C LYS A 129 8.32 -1.61 13.04
N TYR A 130 7.40 -1.32 13.96
CA TYR A 130 7.67 -1.32 15.40
C TYR A 130 6.42 -1.58 16.22
N ASN A 131 6.60 -1.83 17.51
CA ASN A 131 5.51 -1.96 18.47
C ASN A 131 5.28 -0.63 19.19
N PHE A 132 4.04 -0.18 19.22
CA PHE A 132 3.63 0.98 19.99
C PHE A 132 2.32 0.67 20.74
N GLN A 133 2.32 0.78 22.06
CA GLN A 133 1.17 0.48 22.92
C GLN A 133 0.51 -0.88 22.63
N GLY A 134 1.32 -1.90 22.36
CA GLY A 134 0.85 -3.26 22.05
C GLY A 134 0.37 -3.47 20.62
N ASN A 135 0.37 -2.45 19.79
CA ASN A 135 -0.01 -2.52 18.38
C ASN A 135 1.23 -2.50 17.48
N LEU A 136 1.12 -3.23 16.36
CA LEU A 136 2.13 -3.19 15.30
C LEU A 136 1.88 -2.00 14.39
N VAL A 137 2.86 -1.11 14.28
CA VAL A 137 2.80 0.12 13.48
C VAL A 137 3.77 0.03 12.31
N TYR A 138 3.39 0.62 11.18
CA TYR A 138 4.21 0.76 9.98
C TYR A 138 4.32 2.24 9.64
N LYS A 139 5.55 2.72 9.44
CA LYS A 139 5.81 4.12 9.02
C LYS A 139 6.60 4.15 7.73
N GLU A 140 6.10 4.90 6.79
CA GLU A 140 6.78 5.21 5.53
C GLU A 140 7.79 6.33 5.71
N ILE A 141 8.68 6.49 4.74
CA ILE A 141 9.63 7.61 4.69
C ILE A 141 8.84 8.93 4.80
N SER A 142 9.35 9.84 5.60
CA SER A 142 8.65 11.09 5.89
C SER A 142 8.47 11.96 4.65
N GLU A 143 7.28 12.57 4.52
CA GLU A 143 7.01 13.51 3.43
C GLU A 143 7.99 14.70 3.47
N PRO A 144 8.45 15.18 2.29
CA PRO A 144 9.44 16.24 2.20
C PRO A 144 9.09 17.49 3.01
N TYR A 145 7.85 17.93 2.94
CA TYR A 145 7.41 19.15 3.63
C TYR A 145 7.63 19.12 5.15
N PHE A 146 7.23 18.03 5.80
CA PHE A 146 7.38 17.91 7.25
C PHE A 146 8.83 17.68 7.66
N ARG A 147 9.53 16.85 6.89
CA ARG A 147 10.95 16.58 7.05
C ARG A 147 11.76 17.87 6.98
N ASP A 148 11.64 18.65 5.92
CA ASP A 148 12.42 19.87 5.68
C ASP A 148 12.15 20.92 6.75
N LYS A 149 10.90 21.03 7.21
CA LYS A 149 10.54 21.91 8.32
C LYS A 149 11.26 21.54 9.63
N MET A 150 11.36 20.23 9.91
CA MET A 150 12.06 19.74 11.11
C MET A 150 13.58 19.88 10.98
N MET A 151 14.14 19.55 9.82
CA MET A 151 15.57 19.69 9.55
C MET A 151 16.03 21.15 9.71
N ASN A 152 15.25 22.08 9.17
CA ASN A 152 15.53 23.50 9.36
C ASN A 152 15.48 23.93 10.84
N LYS A 153 14.52 23.40 11.60
CA LYS A 153 14.38 23.67 13.04
C LYS A 153 15.57 23.12 13.85
N LEU A 154 16.06 21.97 13.46
CA LEU A 154 17.16 21.27 14.15
C LEU A 154 18.55 21.62 13.56
N ASN A 155 18.59 22.50 12.55
CA ASN A 155 19.81 22.89 11.82
C ASN A 155 20.58 21.69 11.24
N ILE A 156 19.83 20.71 10.71
CA ILE A 156 20.39 19.49 10.11
C ILE A 156 20.69 19.75 8.63
N ASP A 157 21.83 19.29 8.18
CA ASP A 157 22.21 19.35 6.77
C ASP A 157 21.25 18.52 5.89
N SER A 158 20.72 19.14 4.84
CA SER A 158 19.78 18.55 3.90
C SER A 158 20.45 17.79 2.74
N THR A 159 21.76 17.56 2.80
CA THR A 159 22.45 16.80 1.75
C THR A 159 22.18 15.29 1.86
N ASN A 160 22.19 14.63 0.70
CA ASN A 160 22.05 13.16 0.57
C ASN A 160 20.79 12.56 1.20
N ILE A 161 19.65 13.23 1.02
CA ILE A 161 18.38 12.69 1.48
C ILE A 161 17.84 11.69 0.44
N LEU A 162 17.61 10.46 0.89
CA LEU A 162 16.96 9.43 0.08
C LEU A 162 15.44 9.60 0.09
N THR A 163 14.86 9.36 -1.07
CA THR A 163 13.40 9.34 -1.27
C THR A 163 12.99 8.00 -1.85
N ASP A 164 11.70 7.68 -1.78
CA ASP A 164 11.16 6.46 -2.41
C ASP A 164 11.48 6.39 -3.90
N ASP A 165 11.43 7.52 -4.61
CA ASP A 165 11.74 7.56 -6.04
C ASP A 165 13.24 7.33 -6.32
N GLY A 166 14.12 7.86 -5.46
CA GLY A 166 15.57 7.59 -5.53
C GLY A 166 15.85 6.10 -5.32
N LEU A 167 15.27 5.50 -4.30
CA LEU A 167 15.43 4.08 -4.00
C LEU A 167 14.92 3.17 -5.13
N ARG A 168 13.77 3.49 -5.74
CA ARG A 168 13.26 2.78 -6.93
C ARG A 168 14.16 2.91 -8.14
N GLY A 169 14.91 4.00 -8.24
CA GLY A 169 15.89 4.24 -9.30
C GLY A 169 17.09 3.29 -9.25
N ILE A 170 17.38 2.70 -8.06
CA ILE A 170 18.47 1.74 -7.91
C ILE A 170 18.14 0.48 -8.71
N GLY A 171 18.96 0.18 -9.66
CA GLY A 171 18.76 -0.97 -10.53
C GLY A 171 18.31 -0.66 -11.95
N GLY A 172 17.81 0.55 -12.21
CA GLY A 172 17.49 1.02 -13.55
C GLY A 172 18.54 1.96 -14.12
N ARG A 173 18.79 3.09 -13.44
CA ARG A 173 19.69 4.16 -13.89
C ARG A 173 20.94 4.30 -13.03
N GLN A 174 20.89 3.87 -11.79
CA GLN A 174 21.98 3.98 -10.81
C GLN A 174 22.33 2.60 -10.28
N ALA A 175 23.60 2.35 -10.04
CA ALA A 175 24.07 1.08 -9.50
C ALA A 175 24.03 1.07 -7.97
N SER A 176 24.14 2.23 -7.33
CA SER A 176 24.14 2.37 -5.88
C SER A 176 23.58 3.73 -5.46
N GLU A 177 23.01 3.77 -4.28
CA GLU A 177 22.60 4.99 -3.59
C GLU A 177 22.99 4.89 -2.12
N GLU A 178 23.45 6.02 -1.57
CA GLU A 178 23.78 6.18 -0.17
C GLU A 178 23.24 7.51 0.32
N GLY A 179 22.62 7.52 1.48
CA GLY A 179 22.08 8.73 2.08
C GLY A 179 21.24 8.49 3.31
N ARG A 180 20.44 9.47 3.67
CA ARG A 180 19.68 9.52 4.90
C ARG A 180 18.20 9.35 4.64
N LEU A 181 17.58 8.46 5.40
CA LEU A 181 16.14 8.25 5.45
C LEU A 181 15.58 8.84 6.75
N PHE A 182 14.45 9.51 6.67
CA PHE A 182 13.81 10.15 7.81
C PHE A 182 12.43 9.59 8.07
N PHE A 183 12.14 9.30 9.33
CA PHE A 183 10.87 8.73 9.77
C PHE A 183 10.35 9.44 11.01
N PHE A 184 9.04 9.68 11.06
CA PHE A 184 8.38 10.12 12.28
C PHE A 184 7.87 8.89 13.04
N VAL A 185 8.35 8.69 14.24
CA VAL A 185 8.06 7.54 15.09
C VAL A 185 7.47 8.03 16.41
N GLU A 186 6.44 7.37 16.91
CA GLU A 186 5.83 7.72 18.18
C GLU A 186 6.81 7.53 19.35
N GLU A 187 6.81 8.47 20.29
CA GLU A 187 7.59 8.36 21.51
C GLU A 187 7.21 7.09 22.28
N GLY A 188 8.22 6.31 22.67
CA GLY A 188 8.02 5.01 23.32
C GLY A 188 7.83 3.83 22.34
N ALA A 189 8.10 4.02 21.06
CA ALA A 189 8.18 2.92 20.09
C ALA A 189 9.25 1.90 20.51
N GLN A 190 8.92 0.61 20.38
CA GLN A 190 9.80 -0.49 20.78
C GLN A 190 10.06 -1.44 19.62
N ASN A 191 11.20 -2.11 19.62
CA ASN A 191 11.56 -3.11 18.61
C ASN A 191 11.46 -2.55 17.19
N ILE A 192 12.12 -1.44 16.95
CA ILE A 192 12.11 -0.77 15.66
C ILE A 192 12.90 -1.61 14.65
N LEU A 193 12.27 -1.93 13.52
CA LEU A 193 12.82 -2.69 12.43
C LEU A 193 12.78 -1.85 11.15
N CYS A 194 13.90 -1.73 10.46
CA CYS A 194 13.95 -1.22 9.09
C CYS A 194 13.65 -2.37 8.14
N CYS A 195 12.62 -2.21 7.33
CA CYS A 195 12.18 -3.20 6.35
C CYS A 195 12.43 -2.67 4.94
N VAL A 196 13.14 -3.44 4.13
CA VAL A 196 13.42 -3.14 2.72
C VAL A 196 12.74 -4.20 1.87
N GLU A 197 11.83 -3.79 1.01
CA GLU A 197 11.12 -4.66 0.08
C GLU A 197 11.71 -4.55 -1.31
N ILE A 198 11.99 -5.71 -1.91
CA ILE A 198 12.53 -5.83 -3.26
C ILE A 198 11.50 -6.57 -4.10
N SER A 199 11.05 -5.93 -5.15
CA SER A 199 10.02 -6.42 -6.06
C SER A 199 10.57 -6.56 -7.48
N ALA A 200 9.85 -7.33 -8.29
CA ALA A 200 10.03 -7.36 -9.73
C ALA A 200 8.70 -7.09 -10.41
N GLU A 201 8.73 -6.45 -11.57
CA GLU A 201 7.55 -6.33 -12.41
C GLU A 201 7.27 -7.67 -13.10
N GLU A 202 6.09 -8.24 -12.83
CA GLU A 202 5.61 -9.47 -13.47
C GLU A 202 4.19 -9.25 -13.98
N GLU A 203 3.96 -9.51 -15.25
CA GLU A 203 2.65 -9.39 -15.90
C GLU A 203 2.00 -8.00 -15.70
N GLY A 204 2.80 -6.94 -15.67
CA GLY A 204 2.35 -5.56 -15.50
C GLY A 204 1.97 -5.17 -14.06
N ALA A 205 2.37 -5.97 -13.07
CA ALA A 205 2.18 -5.68 -11.65
C ALA A 205 3.48 -5.90 -10.87
N ASP A 206 3.70 -5.06 -9.86
CA ASP A 206 4.81 -5.21 -8.93
C ASP A 206 4.59 -6.43 -8.03
N ARG A 207 5.55 -7.32 -8.01
CA ARG A 207 5.51 -8.52 -7.19
C ARG A 207 6.67 -8.54 -6.22
N LEU A 208 6.35 -8.55 -4.93
CA LEU A 208 7.33 -8.67 -3.87
C LEU A 208 8.08 -10.02 -3.98
N LYS A 209 9.40 -9.97 -4.02
CA LYS A 209 10.28 -11.14 -4.10
C LYS A 209 11.04 -11.37 -2.80
N TYR A 210 11.60 -10.31 -2.23
CA TYR A 210 12.45 -10.38 -1.05
C TYR A 210 12.08 -9.28 -0.07
N ARG A 211 12.25 -9.57 1.21
CA ARG A 211 12.17 -8.58 2.30
C ARG A 211 13.38 -8.71 3.18
N CYS A 212 14.18 -7.65 3.30
CA CYS A 212 15.24 -7.55 4.27
C CYS A 212 14.72 -6.85 5.52
N ILE A 213 14.97 -7.42 6.70
CA ILE A 213 14.57 -6.86 8.00
C ILE A 213 15.81 -6.63 8.82
N ILE A 214 16.06 -5.38 9.20
CA ILE A 214 17.25 -4.97 9.98
C ILE A 214 16.77 -4.32 11.28
N PRO A 215 17.09 -4.88 12.45
CA PRO A 215 16.85 -4.22 13.73
C PRO A 215 17.55 -2.86 13.79
N VAL A 216 16.82 -1.83 14.19
CA VAL A 216 17.35 -0.48 14.36
C VAL A 216 17.83 -0.33 15.80
N VAL A 217 19.12 -0.09 15.96
CA VAL A 217 19.75 0.24 17.25
C VAL A 217 20.05 1.73 17.23
N LEU A 218 19.38 2.48 18.07
CA LEU A 218 19.67 3.90 18.25
C LEU A 218 21.00 4.03 18.97
N GLY A 219 21.91 4.82 18.40
CA GLY A 219 23.15 5.17 19.12
C GLY A 219 22.75 5.90 20.39
N ASP A 220 23.38 5.54 21.50
CA ASP A 220 23.28 6.31 22.73
C ASP A 220 23.74 7.73 22.35
N GLY A 221 22.79 8.69 22.31
CA GLY A 221 23.12 10.07 22.05
C GLY A 221 24.29 10.44 22.94
N GLN A 222 25.40 10.89 22.36
CA GLN A 222 26.50 11.44 23.14
C GLN A 222 25.90 12.50 24.05
N GLU A 223 25.71 12.15 25.32
CA GLU A 223 25.59 13.15 26.37
C GLU A 223 26.77 14.07 26.15
N GLY A 224 26.47 15.27 25.62
CA GLY A 224 27.48 16.31 25.46
C GLY A 224 28.10 16.55 26.80
N GLY A 225 29.26 15.92 27.03
CA GLY A 225 30.10 16.18 28.17
C GLY A 225 30.43 17.66 28.15
N MET A 226 29.71 18.44 28.96
CA MET A 226 30.20 19.71 29.46
C MET A 226 31.51 19.37 30.16
N ALA A 227 32.60 19.58 29.46
CA ALA A 227 33.90 19.69 30.09
C ALA A 227 33.80 20.89 31.05
N ASP A 228 33.67 20.59 32.32
CA ASP A 228 33.97 21.54 33.37
C ASP A 228 35.45 21.94 33.24
N ASP A 229 35.67 23.07 32.63
CA ASP A 229 36.98 23.72 32.59
C ASP A 229 37.12 24.51 33.89
N GLU A 230 37.48 23.77 34.96
CA GLU A 230 37.99 24.36 36.20
C GLU A 230 39.52 24.46 36.08
N SER A 231 39.97 25.70 35.81
CA SER A 231 41.31 26.13 36.26
C SER A 231 41.39 27.65 36.27
#